data_e1b022fd00986269bee9b5bc4ff94842
#
_entry.id   e1b022fd00986269bee9b5bc4ff94842
#
_cell.length_a   1.000
_cell.length_b   1.000
_cell.length_c   1.000
_cell.angle_alpha   90.00
_cell.angle_beta   90.00
_cell.angle_gamma   90.00
#
_symmetry.space_group_name_H-M   'P 1'
#
loop_
_entity.id
_entity.type
_entity.pdbx_description
1 polymer ?
#
loop_
_entity_poly.entity_id
_entity_poly.type
_entity_poly.pdbx_seq_one_letter_code
_entity_poly.pdbx_strand_id
1 'polypeptide(L)'
;MQSEDDIRKEYAILERSGKDAQAFGELYELYFDRIFNFIYRQTDDEELTADLCSQTFLNSLKNASKFEFRGVPVSAWFYRIASNEVNKHYRKIKKEKVFSIEEVLVKELIEISNDTWSEELIQKLLDYMKDLPTDMLEVLQLRFFEDKDFKEIAYILNITESGAKMRTYRALDRLRKNFNLSIKYDGK
;
A
#
# COMPACT_ATOMS: atom_id res chain seq x y z
N MET A 1 -14.33 -2.01 -3.39
CA MET A 1 -14.61 -0.74 -2.67
C MET A 1 -15.48 -1.06 -1.47
N GLN A 2 -15.07 -0.69 -0.25
CA GLN A 2 -15.88 -0.92 0.97
C GLN A 2 -17.18 -0.12 0.92
N SER A 3 -18.26 -0.69 1.46
CA SER A 3 -19.53 0.04 1.58
C SER A 3 -19.44 1.13 2.67
N GLU A 4 -20.28 2.16 2.57
CA GLU A 4 -20.33 3.20 3.62
C GLU A 4 -20.71 2.62 4.99
N ASP A 5 -21.53 1.56 5.02
CA ASP A 5 -21.93 0.87 6.24
C ASP A 5 -20.75 0.12 6.90
N ASP A 6 -19.88 -0.50 6.09
CA ASP A 6 -18.69 -1.16 6.60
C ASP A 6 -17.71 -0.15 7.19
N ILE A 7 -17.49 0.97 6.51
CA ILE A 7 -16.66 2.07 7.01
C ILE A 7 -17.18 2.59 8.36
N ARG A 8 -18.50 2.77 8.50
CA ARG A 8 -19.11 3.22 9.76
C ARG A 8 -18.95 2.20 10.89
N LYS A 9 -19.10 0.90 10.58
CA LYS A 9 -18.90 -0.18 11.57
C LYS A 9 -17.46 -0.21 12.07
N GLU A 10 -16.49 -0.19 11.17
CA GLU A 10 -15.07 -0.16 11.52
C GLU A 10 -14.70 1.07 12.34
N TYR A 11 -15.26 2.24 11.99
CA TYR A 11 -15.09 3.46 12.76
C TYR A 11 -15.61 3.31 14.19
N ALA A 12 -16.81 2.74 14.37
CA ALA A 12 -17.40 2.49 15.68
C ALA A 12 -16.56 1.50 16.52
N ILE A 13 -15.95 0.48 15.89
CA ILE A 13 -15.03 -0.45 16.57
C ILE A 13 -13.78 0.31 17.02
N LEU A 14 -13.20 1.12 16.15
CA LEU A 14 -12.00 1.91 16.45
C LEU A 14 -12.24 2.91 17.59
N GLU A 15 -13.40 3.55 17.62
CA GLU A 15 -13.79 4.48 18.70
C GLU A 15 -13.92 3.75 20.05
N ARG A 16 -14.55 2.56 20.06
CA ARG A 16 -14.62 1.69 21.25
C ARG A 16 -13.23 1.26 21.70
N SER A 17 -12.34 0.94 20.77
CA SER A 17 -10.96 0.49 21.04
C SER A 17 -10.13 1.52 21.80
N GLY A 18 -10.49 2.80 21.73
CA GLY A 18 -9.86 3.85 22.52
C GLY A 18 -10.10 3.72 24.03
N LYS A 19 -11.15 2.95 24.46
CA LYS A 19 -11.52 2.70 25.85
C LYS A 19 -11.39 1.24 26.25
N ASP A 20 -11.56 0.34 25.28
CA ASP A 20 -11.54 -1.12 25.45
C ASP A 20 -10.60 -1.74 24.40
N ALA A 21 -9.41 -2.12 24.85
CA ALA A 21 -8.41 -2.73 23.96
C ALA A 21 -8.90 -4.06 23.33
N GLN A 22 -9.86 -4.75 23.97
CA GLN A 22 -10.40 -6.02 23.46
C GLN A 22 -11.21 -5.79 22.17
N ALA A 23 -11.91 -4.65 22.05
CA ALA A 23 -12.62 -4.28 20.83
C ALA A 23 -11.69 -4.12 19.61
N PHE A 24 -10.40 -3.79 19.83
CA PHE A 24 -9.41 -3.68 18.77
C PHE A 24 -9.10 -5.03 18.10
N GLY A 25 -9.35 -6.16 18.80
CA GLY A 25 -9.13 -7.50 18.27
C GLY A 25 -9.86 -7.75 16.95
N GLU A 26 -11.09 -7.22 16.81
CA GLU A 26 -11.87 -7.34 15.57
C GLU A 26 -11.16 -6.68 14.37
N LEU A 27 -10.58 -5.51 14.57
CA LEU A 27 -9.81 -4.81 13.52
C LEU A 27 -8.45 -5.48 13.26
N TYR A 28 -7.83 -6.02 14.31
CA TYR A 28 -6.59 -6.77 14.17
C TYR A 28 -6.79 -8.00 13.26
N GLU A 29 -7.80 -8.83 13.52
CA GLU A 29 -8.12 -10.02 12.72
C GLU A 29 -8.45 -9.64 11.26
N LEU A 30 -9.21 -8.55 11.06
CA LEU A 30 -9.62 -8.09 9.74
C LEU A 30 -8.45 -7.60 8.88
N TYR A 31 -7.44 -6.98 9.50
CA TYR A 31 -6.39 -6.26 8.79
C TYR A 31 -5.00 -6.89 8.87
N PHE A 32 -4.78 -7.88 9.75
CA PHE A 32 -3.44 -8.44 10.00
C PHE A 32 -2.79 -8.93 8.71
N ASP A 33 -3.42 -9.83 7.97
CA ASP A 33 -2.83 -10.41 6.76
C ASP A 33 -2.54 -9.36 5.69
N ARG A 34 -3.44 -8.39 5.53
CA ARG A 34 -3.28 -7.31 4.55
C ARG A 34 -2.09 -6.41 4.91
N ILE A 35 -1.98 -6.02 6.17
CA ILE A 35 -0.88 -5.16 6.65
C ILE A 35 0.44 -5.93 6.66
N PHE A 36 0.44 -7.21 7.04
CA PHE A 36 1.61 -8.07 6.97
C PHE A 36 2.13 -8.16 5.53
N ASN A 37 1.27 -8.52 4.57
CA ASN A 37 1.63 -8.61 3.15
C ASN A 37 2.09 -7.27 2.58
N PHE A 38 1.44 -6.16 2.96
CA PHE A 38 1.85 -4.82 2.55
C PHE A 38 3.26 -4.48 3.02
N ILE A 39 3.62 -4.84 4.26
CA ILE A 39 4.96 -4.61 4.82
C ILE A 39 5.95 -5.57 4.17
N TYR A 40 5.59 -6.86 4.02
CA TYR A 40 6.45 -7.88 3.43
C TYR A 40 6.93 -7.48 2.02
N ARG A 41 6.02 -6.94 1.20
CA ARG A 41 6.38 -6.42 -0.14
C ARG A 41 7.40 -5.28 -0.11
N GLN A 42 7.62 -4.63 1.01
CA GLN A 42 8.58 -3.53 1.17
C GLN A 42 9.84 -3.91 1.95
N THR A 43 9.92 -5.13 2.47
CA THR A 43 11.05 -5.60 3.29
C THR A 43 11.73 -6.83 2.71
N ASP A 44 10.94 -7.71 2.05
CA ASP A 44 11.36 -9.03 1.57
C ASP A 44 12.03 -9.88 2.67
N ASP A 45 11.63 -9.68 3.93
CA ASP A 45 12.18 -10.30 5.12
C ASP A 45 11.05 -10.56 6.12
N GLU A 46 10.77 -11.83 6.40
CA GLU A 46 9.63 -12.26 7.21
C GLU A 46 9.77 -11.83 8.68
N GLU A 47 10.96 -11.93 9.27
CA GLU A 47 11.23 -11.56 10.66
C GLU A 47 11.05 -10.04 10.85
N LEU A 48 11.66 -9.25 9.98
CA LEU A 48 11.49 -7.80 9.97
C LEU A 48 10.03 -7.41 9.75
N THR A 49 9.34 -8.10 8.85
CA THR A 49 7.91 -7.86 8.59
C THR A 49 7.07 -8.09 9.84
N ALA A 50 7.29 -9.20 10.53
CA ALA A 50 6.56 -9.53 11.77
C ALA A 50 6.77 -8.44 12.84
N ASP A 51 7.99 -7.98 13.02
CA ASP A 51 8.33 -6.89 13.95
C ASP A 51 7.63 -5.58 13.59
N LEU A 52 7.70 -5.16 12.33
CA LEU A 52 7.08 -3.91 11.87
C LEU A 52 5.55 -4.00 11.88
N CYS A 53 4.98 -5.16 11.58
CA CYS A 53 3.55 -5.42 11.66
C CYS A 53 3.07 -5.31 13.12
N SER A 54 3.75 -5.97 14.05
CA SER A 54 3.47 -5.88 15.48
C SER A 54 3.55 -4.43 15.98
N GLN A 55 4.58 -3.70 15.58
CA GLN A 55 4.74 -2.29 15.93
C GLN A 55 3.62 -1.40 15.33
N THR A 56 3.17 -1.73 14.10
CA THR A 56 2.07 -1.04 13.44
C THR A 56 0.78 -1.17 14.25
N PHE A 57 0.39 -2.40 14.62
CA PHE A 57 -0.84 -2.62 15.40
C PHE A 57 -0.75 -2.07 16.81
N LEU A 58 0.41 -2.17 17.46
CA LEU A 58 0.63 -1.56 18.78
C LEU A 58 0.49 -0.04 18.73
N ASN A 59 1.06 0.62 17.72
CA ASN A 59 0.92 2.05 17.53
C ASN A 59 -0.51 2.46 17.15
N SER A 60 -1.20 1.62 16.38
CA SER A 60 -2.61 1.81 16.05
C SER A 60 -3.48 1.77 17.31
N LEU A 61 -3.32 0.76 18.16
CA LEU A 61 -4.05 0.66 19.41
C LEU A 61 -3.80 1.86 20.33
N LYS A 62 -2.53 2.26 20.51
CA LYS A 62 -2.16 3.42 21.33
C LYS A 62 -2.76 4.75 20.85
N ASN A 63 -3.03 4.86 19.55
CA ASN A 63 -3.55 6.07 18.94
C ASN A 63 -5.03 5.96 18.53
N ALA A 64 -5.71 4.85 18.82
CA ALA A 64 -7.12 4.65 18.49
C ALA A 64 -8.01 5.79 19.03
N SER A 65 -7.79 6.21 20.29
CA SER A 65 -8.54 7.31 20.91
C SER A 65 -8.30 8.70 20.28
N LYS A 66 -7.26 8.84 19.46
CA LYS A 66 -6.90 10.09 18.76
C LYS A 66 -7.28 10.06 17.28
N PHE A 67 -7.86 8.95 16.83
CA PHE A 67 -8.27 8.84 15.44
C PHE A 67 -9.38 9.83 15.11
N GLU A 68 -9.21 10.57 14.04
CA GLU A 68 -10.21 11.47 13.47
C GLU A 68 -10.58 10.99 12.08
N PHE A 69 -11.88 10.85 11.84
CA PHE A 69 -12.37 10.51 10.51
C PHE A 69 -12.07 11.63 9.50
N ARG A 70 -11.30 11.32 8.47
CA ARG A 70 -10.88 12.28 7.42
C ARG A 70 -11.47 11.93 6.05
N GLY A 71 -12.60 11.24 6.03
CA GLY A 71 -13.28 10.85 4.80
C GLY A 71 -12.54 9.79 3.99
N VAL A 72 -11.74 8.96 4.67
CA VAL A 72 -11.08 7.76 4.11
C VAL A 72 -11.39 6.57 5.03
N PRO A 73 -11.39 5.32 4.50
CA PRO A 73 -11.62 4.12 5.30
C PRO A 73 -10.60 3.97 6.45
N VAL A 74 -10.99 3.25 7.50
CA VAL A 74 -10.09 2.90 8.63
C VAL A 74 -8.86 2.14 8.14
N SER A 75 -9.02 1.32 7.08
CA SER A 75 -7.90 0.64 6.43
C SER A 75 -6.78 1.61 6.03
N ALA A 76 -7.10 2.75 5.42
CA ALA A 76 -6.09 3.71 5.00
C ALA A 76 -5.26 4.26 6.18
N TRP A 77 -5.85 4.32 7.37
CA TRP A 77 -5.12 4.70 8.58
C TRP A 77 -4.11 3.64 9.02
N PHE A 78 -4.46 2.33 8.95
CA PHE A 78 -3.51 1.25 9.21
C PHE A 78 -2.36 1.26 8.22
N TYR A 79 -2.64 1.39 6.91
CA TYR A 79 -1.61 1.49 5.87
C TYR A 79 -0.69 2.69 6.09
N ARG A 80 -1.22 3.83 6.53
CA ARG A 80 -0.41 5.01 6.86
C ARG A 80 0.54 4.74 8.01
N ILE A 81 0.10 4.08 9.08
CA ILE A 81 0.95 3.73 10.22
C ILE A 81 2.01 2.73 9.77
N ALA A 82 1.63 1.68 9.00
CA ALA A 82 2.55 0.69 8.46
C ALA A 82 3.63 1.35 7.58
N SER A 83 3.23 2.19 6.63
CA SER A 83 4.16 2.93 5.78
C SER A 83 5.13 3.79 6.60
N ASN A 84 4.65 4.45 7.67
CA ASN A 84 5.49 5.24 8.55
C ASN A 84 6.49 4.39 9.32
N GLU A 85 6.11 3.20 9.84
CA GLU A 85 7.03 2.32 10.56
C GLU A 85 8.10 1.74 9.62
N VAL A 86 7.72 1.31 8.41
CA VAL A 86 8.67 0.88 7.37
C VAL A 86 9.65 2.02 7.05
N ASN A 87 9.14 3.21 6.73
CA ASN A 87 9.98 4.37 6.43
C ASN A 87 10.92 4.76 7.56
N LYS A 88 10.46 4.68 8.79
CA LYS A 88 11.25 4.96 10.00
C LYS A 88 12.39 3.93 10.17
N HIS A 89 12.11 2.65 9.93
CA HIS A 89 13.11 1.59 9.99
C HIS A 89 14.23 1.86 8.97
N TYR A 90 13.90 2.00 7.68
CA TYR A 90 14.89 2.19 6.62
C TYR A 90 15.69 3.49 6.77
N ARG A 91 15.07 4.57 7.21
CA ARG A 91 15.75 5.82 7.53
C ARG A 91 16.75 5.64 8.69
N LYS A 92 16.41 4.82 9.71
CA LYS A 92 17.30 4.57 10.86
C LYS A 92 18.53 3.80 10.44
N ILE A 93 18.39 2.77 9.60
CA ILE A 93 19.53 1.96 9.14
C ILE A 93 20.26 2.56 7.93
N LYS A 94 19.78 3.70 7.40
CA LYS A 94 20.34 4.39 6.23
C LYS A 94 20.43 3.49 4.98
N LYS A 95 19.45 2.62 4.78
CA LYS A 95 19.32 1.76 3.60
C LYS A 95 18.07 2.11 2.82
N GLU A 96 18.05 1.74 1.55
CA GLU A 96 16.86 1.80 0.71
C GLU A 96 15.94 0.61 1.00
N LYS A 97 14.65 0.77 0.74
CA LYS A 97 13.68 -0.31 0.85
C LYS A 97 13.96 -1.38 -0.20
N VAL A 98 13.78 -2.63 0.19
CA VAL A 98 13.83 -3.76 -0.73
C VAL A 98 12.40 -4.12 -1.09
N PHE A 99 11.97 -3.78 -2.31
CA PHE A 99 10.64 -4.15 -2.77
C PHE A 99 10.66 -5.57 -3.35
N SER A 100 9.87 -6.46 -2.76
CA SER A 100 9.52 -7.73 -3.39
C SER A 100 8.45 -7.45 -4.43
N ILE A 101 8.87 -7.45 -5.70
CA ILE A 101 7.96 -7.23 -6.83
C ILE A 101 7.50 -8.60 -7.29
N GLU A 102 6.27 -8.95 -6.93
CA GLU A 102 5.66 -10.22 -7.29
C GLU A 102 5.21 -10.20 -8.76
N GLU A 103 5.24 -11.38 -9.41
CA GLU A 103 4.67 -11.57 -10.74
C GLU A 103 3.20 -11.14 -10.83
N VAL A 104 2.48 -11.14 -9.71
CA VAL A 104 1.08 -10.71 -9.62
C VAL A 104 0.91 -9.25 -10.05
N LEU A 105 1.78 -8.33 -9.59
CA LEU A 105 1.74 -6.93 -10.01
C LEU A 105 1.96 -6.80 -11.52
N VAL A 106 2.90 -7.57 -12.02
CA VAL A 106 3.21 -7.58 -13.45
C VAL A 106 2.04 -8.11 -14.24
N LYS A 107 1.38 -9.19 -13.78
CA LYS A 107 0.18 -9.73 -14.43
C LYS A 107 -0.97 -8.73 -14.43
N GLU A 108 -1.24 -8.04 -13.32
CA GLU A 108 -2.26 -6.99 -13.27
C GLU A 108 -1.96 -5.82 -14.22
N LEU A 109 -0.69 -5.40 -14.31
CA LEU A 109 -0.27 -4.36 -15.26
C LEU A 109 -0.42 -4.82 -16.72
N ILE A 110 -0.17 -6.10 -16.98
CA ILE A 110 -0.36 -6.72 -18.31
C ILE A 110 -1.86 -6.81 -18.66
N GLU A 111 -2.71 -7.21 -17.74
CA GLU A 111 -4.16 -7.28 -17.95
C GLU A 111 -4.74 -5.90 -18.30
N ILE A 112 -4.24 -4.82 -17.66
CA ILE A 112 -4.62 -3.44 -17.99
C ILE A 112 -4.14 -3.03 -19.39
N SER A 113 -3.01 -3.61 -19.87
CA SER A 113 -2.45 -3.28 -21.20
C SER A 113 -3.15 -3.96 -22.37
N ASN A 114 -3.92 -5.05 -22.11
CA ASN A 114 -4.46 -5.94 -23.13
C ASN A 114 -3.41 -6.55 -24.10
N ASP A 115 -2.15 -6.59 -23.68
CA ASP A 115 -1.05 -7.13 -24.48
C ASP A 115 -0.78 -8.60 -24.12
N THR A 116 -0.34 -9.41 -25.09
CA THR A 116 0.09 -10.79 -24.84
C THR A 116 1.59 -10.79 -24.57
N TRP A 117 1.99 -11.28 -23.40
CA TRP A 117 3.37 -11.19 -22.92
C TRP A 117 4.02 -12.56 -22.85
N SER A 118 5.27 -12.64 -23.31
CA SER A 118 6.10 -13.83 -23.08
C SER A 118 6.70 -13.80 -21.67
N GLU A 119 7.03 -14.98 -21.13
CA GLU A 119 7.71 -15.08 -19.81
C GLU A 119 9.00 -14.26 -19.76
N GLU A 120 9.75 -14.21 -20.87
CA GLU A 120 10.97 -13.40 -20.98
C GLU A 120 10.69 -11.89 -20.81
N LEU A 121 9.58 -11.42 -21.37
CA LEU A 121 9.19 -10.01 -21.26
C LEU A 121 8.69 -9.66 -19.86
N ILE A 122 7.98 -10.61 -19.22
CA ILE A 122 7.58 -10.49 -17.80
C ILE A 122 8.81 -10.36 -16.91
N GLN A 123 9.82 -11.22 -17.11
CA GLN A 123 11.05 -11.15 -16.32
C GLN A 123 11.80 -9.82 -16.50
N LYS A 124 11.90 -9.33 -17.73
CA LYS A 124 12.49 -8.02 -18.01
C LYS A 124 11.73 -6.87 -17.33
N LEU A 125 10.40 -6.95 -17.26
CA LEU A 125 9.57 -5.96 -16.58
C LEU A 125 9.81 -6.02 -15.07
N LEU A 126 9.87 -7.20 -14.47
CA LEU A 126 10.21 -7.41 -13.06
C LEU A 126 11.56 -6.77 -12.72
N ASP A 127 12.59 -7.03 -13.54
CA ASP A 127 13.92 -6.49 -13.31
C ASP A 127 13.94 -4.96 -13.44
N TYR A 128 13.22 -4.41 -14.43
CA TYR A 128 13.11 -2.96 -14.59
C TYR A 128 12.36 -2.28 -13.43
N MET A 129 11.33 -2.96 -12.90
CA MET A 129 10.58 -2.41 -11.76
C MET A 129 11.43 -2.30 -10.50
N LYS A 130 12.44 -3.17 -10.31
CA LYS A 130 13.40 -3.06 -9.19
C LYS A 130 14.21 -1.76 -9.22
N ASP A 131 14.42 -1.20 -10.41
CA ASP A 131 15.15 0.05 -10.63
C ASP A 131 14.26 1.31 -10.56
N LEU A 132 12.95 1.14 -10.36
CA LEU A 132 12.06 2.28 -10.18
C LEU A 132 12.34 2.99 -8.85
N PRO A 133 12.25 4.32 -8.81
CA PRO A 133 12.29 5.06 -7.56
C PRO A 133 11.27 4.54 -6.54
N THR A 134 11.68 4.45 -5.28
CA THR A 134 10.87 3.96 -4.16
C THR A 134 9.48 4.60 -4.10
N ASP A 135 9.40 5.91 -4.32
CA ASP A 135 8.12 6.66 -4.30
C ASP A 135 7.16 6.30 -5.44
N MET A 136 7.68 5.77 -6.55
CA MET A 136 6.88 5.23 -7.66
C MET A 136 6.40 3.81 -7.32
N LEU A 137 7.26 2.98 -6.73
CA LEU A 137 6.86 1.63 -6.29
C LEU A 137 5.77 1.68 -5.22
N GLU A 138 5.88 2.60 -4.25
CA GLU A 138 4.88 2.79 -3.20
C GLU A 138 3.48 3.12 -3.76
N VAL A 139 3.38 4.03 -4.72
CA VAL A 139 2.07 4.38 -5.30
C VAL A 139 1.52 3.26 -6.18
N LEU A 140 2.38 2.51 -6.89
CA LEU A 140 1.96 1.34 -7.65
C LEU A 140 1.46 0.23 -6.73
N GLN A 141 2.17 -0.07 -5.64
CA GLN A 141 1.75 -1.04 -4.65
C GLN A 141 0.37 -0.69 -4.08
N LEU A 142 0.20 0.53 -3.59
CA LEU A 142 -1.07 0.96 -3.01
C LEU A 142 -2.21 0.95 -4.02
N ARG A 143 -1.95 1.32 -5.28
CA ARG A 143 -2.98 1.40 -6.30
C ARG A 143 -3.42 0.03 -6.79
N PHE A 144 -2.48 -0.87 -7.09
CA PHE A 144 -2.75 -2.12 -7.79
C PHE A 144 -2.84 -3.33 -6.86
N PHE A 145 -2.07 -3.42 -5.79
CA PHE A 145 -2.20 -4.54 -4.84
C PHE A 145 -3.20 -4.28 -3.72
N GLU A 146 -3.30 -3.02 -3.28
CA GLU A 146 -4.13 -2.67 -2.13
C GLU A 146 -5.46 -2.03 -2.55
N ASP A 147 -5.72 -1.92 -3.87
CA ASP A 147 -6.91 -1.32 -4.48
C ASP A 147 -7.29 0.04 -3.83
N LYS A 148 -6.27 0.88 -3.57
CA LYS A 148 -6.49 2.20 -2.97
C LYS A 148 -6.78 3.24 -4.02
N ASP A 149 -7.77 4.10 -3.74
CA ASP A 149 -8.02 5.27 -4.56
C ASP A 149 -6.97 6.37 -4.31
N PHE A 150 -6.94 7.40 -5.15
CA PHE A 150 -5.92 8.45 -5.04
C PHE A 150 -6.05 9.30 -3.77
N LYS A 151 -7.25 9.41 -3.22
CA LYS A 151 -7.51 10.11 -1.96
C LYS A 151 -6.94 9.32 -0.78
N GLU A 152 -7.13 7.99 -0.78
CA GLU A 152 -6.53 7.08 0.19
C GLU A 152 -5.00 7.08 0.09
N ILE A 153 -4.44 6.96 -1.12
CA ILE A 153 -2.99 7.01 -1.36
C ILE A 153 -2.40 8.32 -0.86
N ALA A 154 -3.06 9.44 -1.16
CA ALA A 154 -2.66 10.76 -0.68
C ALA A 154 -2.61 10.81 0.86
N TYR A 155 -3.63 10.26 1.52
CA TYR A 155 -3.69 10.16 2.98
C TYR A 155 -2.58 9.24 3.53
N ILE A 156 -2.39 8.06 2.95
CA ILE A 156 -1.40 7.07 3.39
C ILE A 156 0.02 7.63 3.30
N LEU A 157 0.39 8.21 2.15
CA LEU A 157 1.73 8.70 1.87
C LEU A 157 1.97 10.16 2.31
N ASN A 158 0.95 10.83 2.87
CA ASN A 158 1.01 12.23 3.29
C ASN A 158 1.41 13.17 2.14
N ILE A 159 0.79 13.02 0.99
CA ILE A 159 0.96 13.85 -0.20
C ILE A 159 -0.40 14.40 -0.65
N THR A 160 -0.42 15.24 -1.68
CA THR A 160 -1.70 15.68 -2.28
C THR A 160 -2.27 14.60 -3.20
N GLU A 161 -3.59 14.59 -3.42
CA GLU A 161 -4.23 13.67 -4.36
C GLU A 161 -3.69 13.84 -5.78
N SER A 162 -3.47 15.08 -6.22
CA SER A 162 -2.82 15.36 -7.50
C SER A 162 -1.38 14.84 -7.55
N GLY A 163 -0.67 14.87 -6.41
CA GLY A 163 0.66 14.28 -6.25
C GLY A 163 0.63 12.76 -6.40
N ALA A 164 -0.36 12.09 -5.78
CA ALA A 164 -0.55 10.64 -5.91
C ALA A 164 -0.83 10.26 -7.37
N LYS A 165 -1.79 10.94 -8.02
CA LYS A 165 -2.09 10.76 -9.45
C LYS A 165 -0.84 10.93 -10.32
N MET A 166 -0.13 12.04 -10.14
CA MET A 166 1.05 12.36 -10.94
C MET A 166 2.18 11.33 -10.77
N ARG A 167 2.44 10.85 -9.54
CA ARG A 167 3.45 9.81 -9.30
C ARG A 167 3.06 8.50 -9.97
N THR A 168 1.81 8.07 -9.84
CA THR A 168 1.29 6.86 -10.48
C THR A 168 1.42 6.95 -12.00
N TYR A 169 0.98 8.05 -12.62
CA TYR A 169 1.11 8.23 -14.07
C TYR A 169 2.56 8.26 -14.55
N ARG A 170 3.46 8.91 -13.81
CA ARG A 170 4.89 8.90 -14.14
C ARG A 170 5.51 7.51 -14.04
N ALA A 171 5.11 6.72 -13.05
CA ALA A 171 5.54 5.32 -12.94
C ALA A 171 5.06 4.50 -14.13
N LEU A 172 3.78 4.59 -14.48
CA LEU A 172 3.19 3.91 -15.64
C LEU A 172 3.81 4.39 -16.97
N ASP A 173 4.07 5.68 -17.13
CA ASP A 173 4.74 6.23 -18.33
C ASP A 173 6.17 5.72 -18.49
N ARG A 174 6.90 5.54 -17.38
CA ARG A 174 8.24 4.93 -17.44
C ARG A 174 8.16 3.48 -17.89
N LEU A 175 7.23 2.70 -17.34
CA LEU A 175 6.99 1.32 -17.76
C LEU A 175 6.59 1.27 -19.24
N ARG A 176 5.64 2.11 -19.66
CA ARG A 176 5.18 2.19 -21.05
C ARG A 176 6.29 2.49 -22.04
N LYS A 177 7.15 3.47 -21.76
CA LYS A 177 8.25 3.86 -22.65
C LYS A 177 9.29 2.76 -22.83
N ASN A 178 9.56 1.98 -21.78
CA ASN A 178 10.58 0.93 -21.83
C ASN A 178 10.08 -0.39 -22.41
N PHE A 179 8.77 -0.65 -22.32
CA PHE A 179 8.18 -1.93 -22.75
C PHE A 179 7.18 -1.78 -23.89
N ASN A 180 7.02 -0.58 -24.49
CA ASN A 180 6.07 -0.29 -25.55
C ASN A 180 4.62 -0.73 -25.22
N LEU A 181 4.24 -0.56 -23.96
CA LEU A 181 2.95 -0.99 -23.42
C LEU A 181 1.79 -0.12 -23.90
N SER A 182 0.70 -0.74 -24.33
CA SER A 182 -0.56 -0.05 -24.62
C SER A 182 -1.42 0.14 -23.36
N ILE A 183 -0.83 0.61 -22.26
CA ILE A 183 -1.57 0.84 -21.01
C ILE A 183 -2.54 2.00 -21.22
N LYS A 184 -3.84 1.69 -21.35
CA LYS A 184 -4.93 2.66 -21.28
C LYS A 184 -5.36 2.78 -19.83
N TYR A 185 -5.01 3.87 -19.19
CA TYR A 185 -5.48 4.17 -17.84
C TYR A 185 -6.64 5.15 -17.93
N ASP A 186 -7.87 4.65 -17.70
CA ASP A 186 -9.03 5.49 -17.50
C ASP A 186 -8.99 6.02 -16.06
N GLY A 187 -8.70 7.31 -15.94
CA GLY A 187 -8.56 8.00 -14.67
C GLY A 187 -9.89 8.11 -13.90
N LYS A 188 -10.35 7.01 -13.30
CA LYS A 188 -11.41 7.03 -12.29
C LYS A 188 -10.84 6.85 -10.91
#